data_55b36d5c50a1dc1ea8d90b1c78b19942
#
_entry.id   55b36d5c50a1dc1ea8d90b1c78b19942
#
_cell.length_a   1.000
_cell.length_b   1.000
_cell.length_c   1.000
_cell.angle_alpha   90.00
_cell.angle_beta   90.00
_cell.angle_gamma   90.00
#
_symmetry.space_group_name_H-M   'P 1'
#
loop_
_entity.id
_entity.type
_entity.pdbx_description
1 polymer ?
#
loop_
_entity_poly.entity_id
_entity_poly.type
_entity_poly.pdbx_seq_one_letter_code
_entity_poly.pdbx_strand_id
1 'polypeptide(L)'
;MDGKHFELINRIIGKDAGIKTFRDRLIIQKMTYLLKSAGFAPDYFYSWYVRGPYSIGLSNDAHNYYGSGQKYSGAISREEEDVTNKIRSFLSEDLRDLDHLDLKLELYGSLLFLHDERQIGLNSTELVSLLKYLKPWFNLEEIKTAADKMVASGLFN
;
A
#
# COMPACT_ATOMS: atom_id res chain seq x y z
N MET A 1 -16.48 10.12 -5.38
CA MET A 1 -15.29 9.25 -5.63
C MET A 1 -15.25 8.92 -7.12
N ASP A 2 -14.17 9.26 -7.79
CA ASP A 2 -14.04 9.06 -9.24
C ASP A 2 -13.26 7.80 -9.62
N GLY A 3 -12.58 7.17 -8.68
CA GLY A 3 -11.87 5.92 -8.90
C GLY A 3 -10.47 6.07 -9.47
N LYS A 4 -9.93 7.27 -9.55
CA LYS A 4 -8.58 7.48 -10.09
C LYS A 4 -7.53 6.64 -9.37
N HIS A 5 -7.58 6.57 -8.04
CA HIS A 5 -6.60 5.79 -7.28
C HIS A 5 -6.68 4.29 -7.59
N PHE A 6 -7.87 3.76 -7.89
CA PHE A 6 -8.00 2.36 -8.32
C PHE A 6 -7.36 2.15 -9.69
N GLU A 7 -7.49 3.11 -10.59
CA GLU A 7 -6.81 3.06 -11.89
C GLU A 7 -5.29 3.07 -11.72
N LEU A 8 -4.76 3.90 -10.82
CA LEU A 8 -3.33 3.93 -10.54
C LEU A 8 -2.85 2.59 -9.98
N ILE A 9 -3.62 1.98 -9.08
CA ILE A 9 -3.31 0.66 -8.53
C ILE A 9 -3.28 -0.39 -9.65
N ASN A 10 -4.26 -0.39 -10.52
CA ASN A 10 -4.31 -1.32 -11.65
C ASN A 10 -3.07 -1.20 -12.54
N ARG A 11 -2.62 0.01 -12.79
CA ARG A 11 -1.40 0.26 -13.56
C ARG A 11 -0.15 -0.23 -12.86
N ILE A 12 -0.06 -0.05 -11.55
CA ILE A 12 1.09 -0.54 -10.77
C ILE A 12 1.16 -2.06 -10.81
N ILE A 13 0.03 -2.73 -10.59
CA ILE A 13 -0.03 -4.20 -10.58
C ILE A 13 0.07 -4.79 -11.99
N GLY A 14 -0.37 -4.04 -13.00
CA GLY A 14 -0.36 -4.49 -14.40
C GLY A 14 -1.60 -5.27 -14.80
N LYS A 15 -2.64 -5.23 -13.98
CA LYS A 15 -3.94 -5.87 -14.26
C LYS A 15 -5.01 -5.22 -13.40
N ASP A 16 -6.29 -5.57 -13.66
CA ASP A 16 -7.40 -5.16 -12.82
C ASP A 16 -7.25 -5.81 -11.43
N ALA A 17 -7.09 -5.00 -10.39
CA ALA A 17 -6.86 -5.52 -9.03
C ALA A 17 -8.08 -6.28 -8.50
N GLY A 18 -9.27 -5.69 -8.62
CA GLY A 18 -10.51 -6.36 -8.23
C GLY A 18 -10.70 -6.52 -6.73
N ILE A 19 -11.82 -7.18 -6.39
CA ILE A 19 -12.23 -7.39 -4.99
C ILE A 19 -12.73 -8.83 -4.75
N LYS A 20 -12.44 -9.75 -5.66
CA LYS A 20 -13.05 -11.10 -5.64
C LYS A 20 -12.61 -11.93 -4.44
N THR A 21 -11.35 -11.82 -4.04
CA THR A 21 -10.79 -12.60 -2.94
C THR A 21 -10.43 -11.69 -1.78
N PHE A 22 -10.26 -12.27 -0.60
CA PHE A 22 -9.76 -11.53 0.57
C PHE A 22 -8.38 -10.92 0.28
N ARG A 23 -7.51 -11.67 -0.42
CA ARG A 23 -6.20 -11.18 -0.83
C ARG A 23 -6.30 -9.96 -1.74
N ASP A 24 -7.19 -9.98 -2.72
CA ASP A 24 -7.44 -8.84 -3.61
C ASP A 24 -7.81 -7.59 -2.81
N ARG A 25 -8.70 -7.75 -1.83
CA ARG A 25 -9.14 -6.65 -0.97
C ARG A 25 -8.01 -6.11 -0.10
N LEU A 26 -7.15 -6.99 0.42
CA LEU A 26 -5.96 -6.58 1.17
C LEU A 26 -5.01 -5.76 0.29
N ILE A 27 -4.78 -6.20 -0.94
CA ILE A 27 -3.93 -5.49 -1.89
C ILE A 27 -4.45 -4.08 -2.13
N ILE A 28 -5.75 -3.91 -2.35
CA ILE A 28 -6.38 -2.60 -2.52
C ILE A 28 -6.11 -1.71 -1.29
N GLN A 29 -6.32 -2.24 -0.09
CA GLN A 29 -6.13 -1.50 1.15
C GLN A 29 -4.68 -1.00 1.30
N LYS A 30 -3.72 -1.88 1.09
CA LYS A 30 -2.31 -1.55 1.28
C LYS A 30 -1.76 -0.67 0.16
N MET A 31 -2.14 -0.94 -1.08
CA MET A 31 -1.73 -0.11 -2.21
C MET A 31 -2.25 1.31 -2.10
N THR A 32 -3.50 1.46 -1.67
CA THR A 32 -4.07 2.80 -1.45
C THR A 32 -3.31 3.53 -0.34
N TYR A 33 -2.92 2.83 0.72
CA TYR A 33 -2.14 3.43 1.80
C TYR A 33 -0.75 3.88 1.30
N LEU A 34 -0.09 3.08 0.46
CA LEU A 34 1.18 3.47 -0.17
C LEU A 34 1.00 4.73 -1.03
N LEU A 35 -0.03 4.77 -1.86
CA LEU A 35 -0.32 5.93 -2.70
C LEU A 35 -0.62 7.18 -1.86
N LYS A 36 -1.38 7.02 -0.77
CA LYS A 36 -1.65 8.11 0.17
C LYS A 36 -0.34 8.65 0.75
N SER A 37 0.54 7.76 1.20
CA SER A 37 1.82 8.14 1.80
C SER A 37 2.73 8.84 0.79
N ALA A 38 2.57 8.56 -0.48
CA ALA A 38 3.27 9.25 -1.56
C ALA A 38 2.54 10.52 -2.04
N GLY A 39 1.36 10.83 -1.48
CA GLY A 39 0.61 12.04 -1.79
C GLY A 39 -0.42 11.92 -2.92
N PHE A 40 -0.79 10.71 -3.33
CA PHE A 40 -1.58 10.49 -4.55
C PHE A 40 -2.83 9.62 -4.36
N ALA A 41 -3.43 9.65 -3.18
CA ALA A 41 -4.71 8.96 -2.94
C ALA A 41 -5.58 9.80 -2.02
N PRO A 42 -6.91 9.57 -2.03
CA PRO A 42 -7.80 10.22 -1.08
C PRO A 42 -7.41 9.95 0.36
N ASP A 43 -7.75 10.87 1.23
CA ASP A 43 -7.43 10.78 2.66
C ASP A 43 -8.50 9.96 3.39
N TYR A 44 -8.43 8.65 3.26
CA TYR A 44 -9.29 7.75 4.00
C TYR A 44 -8.87 7.68 5.46
N PHE A 45 -9.83 7.36 6.34
CA PHE A 45 -9.54 7.05 7.73
C PHE A 45 -9.11 5.59 7.86
N TYR A 46 -7.89 5.36 8.36
CA TYR A 46 -7.34 4.03 8.57
C TYR A 46 -7.21 3.71 10.05
N SER A 47 -7.49 2.46 10.40
CA SER A 47 -7.25 1.92 11.73
C SER A 47 -6.29 0.75 11.65
N TRP A 48 -5.67 0.41 12.77
CA TRP A 48 -4.78 -0.75 12.85
C TRP A 48 -5.62 -2.03 12.97
N TYR A 49 -5.38 -2.97 12.05
CA TYR A 49 -6.01 -4.29 12.06
C TYR A 49 -4.93 -5.36 12.00
N VAL A 50 -5.33 -6.64 12.14
CA VAL A 50 -4.42 -7.79 12.16
C VAL A 50 -3.48 -7.79 10.96
N ARG A 51 -3.98 -7.44 9.78
CA ARG A 51 -3.20 -7.42 8.54
C ARG A 51 -2.69 -6.01 8.17
N GLY A 52 -2.62 -5.10 9.13
CA GLY A 52 -2.11 -3.75 8.93
C GLY A 52 -3.21 -2.70 8.79
N PRO A 53 -2.90 -1.50 8.28
CA PRO A 53 -3.88 -0.43 8.19
C PRO A 53 -5.04 -0.80 7.27
N TYR A 54 -6.26 -0.48 7.71
CA TYR A 54 -7.50 -0.82 7.00
C TYR A 54 -8.48 0.33 7.10
N SER A 55 -9.19 0.61 6.02
CA SER A 55 -10.23 1.64 5.97
C SER A 55 -11.56 1.06 5.49
N ILE A 56 -12.60 1.24 6.28
CA ILE A 56 -13.96 0.83 5.91
C ILE A 56 -14.46 1.68 4.74
N GLY A 57 -14.16 2.99 4.75
CA GLY A 57 -14.54 3.89 3.66
C GLY A 57 -13.93 3.47 2.32
N LEU A 58 -12.66 3.10 2.34
CA LEU A 58 -11.98 2.58 1.16
C LEU A 58 -12.61 1.26 0.69
N SER A 59 -12.93 0.37 1.62
CA SER A 59 -13.58 -0.91 1.29
C SER A 59 -14.89 -0.68 0.56
N ASN A 60 -15.72 0.25 1.06
CA ASN A 60 -16.98 0.59 0.42
C ASN A 60 -16.78 1.16 -0.99
N ASP A 61 -15.84 2.07 -1.16
CA ASP A 61 -15.51 2.65 -2.45
C ASP A 61 -15.01 1.59 -3.44
N ALA A 62 -14.17 0.67 -2.99
CA ALA A 62 -13.66 -0.41 -3.83
C ALA A 62 -14.79 -1.34 -4.30
N HIS A 63 -15.71 -1.68 -3.42
CA HIS A 63 -16.90 -2.48 -3.79
C HIS A 63 -17.74 -1.78 -4.84
N ASN A 64 -17.96 -0.47 -4.68
CA ASN A 64 -18.72 0.31 -5.64
C ASN A 64 -18.00 0.40 -6.99
N TYR A 65 -16.70 0.64 -6.98
CA TYR A 65 -15.93 0.80 -8.21
C TYR A 65 -15.82 -0.52 -8.99
N TYR A 66 -15.31 -1.57 -8.35
CA TYR A 66 -15.08 -2.85 -9.02
C TYR A 66 -16.36 -3.65 -9.21
N GLY A 67 -17.28 -3.56 -8.25
CA GLY A 67 -18.54 -4.31 -8.31
C GLY A 67 -19.48 -3.82 -9.39
N SER A 68 -19.46 -2.53 -9.73
CA SER A 68 -20.29 -1.96 -10.79
C SER A 68 -19.67 -2.07 -12.18
N GLY A 69 -18.42 -2.54 -12.28
CA GLY A 69 -17.70 -2.54 -13.54
C GLY A 69 -17.25 -1.15 -13.97
N GLN A 70 -17.30 -0.19 -13.06
CA GLN A 70 -16.90 1.19 -13.34
C GLN A 70 -15.44 1.25 -13.74
N LYS A 71 -15.12 2.14 -14.68
CA LYS A 71 -13.75 2.43 -15.11
C LYS A 71 -13.50 3.91 -14.95
N TYR A 72 -12.33 4.28 -14.48
CA TYR A 72 -11.92 5.67 -14.47
C TYR A 72 -11.69 6.14 -15.91
N SER A 73 -12.34 7.24 -16.28
CA SER A 73 -12.27 7.78 -17.66
C SER A 73 -11.62 9.16 -17.72
N GLY A 74 -11.14 9.69 -16.60
CA GLY A 74 -10.50 11.00 -16.55
C GLY A 74 -9.03 10.93 -16.99
N ALA A 75 -8.39 12.10 -17.00
CA ALA A 75 -6.98 12.21 -17.32
C ALA A 75 -6.11 11.77 -16.15
N ILE A 76 -4.93 11.23 -16.47
CA ILE A 76 -3.87 10.96 -15.52
C ILE A 76 -2.78 11.99 -15.74
N SER A 77 -2.41 12.73 -14.71
CA SER A 77 -1.38 13.75 -14.79
C SER A 77 0.00 13.13 -14.94
N ARG A 78 0.97 13.94 -15.38
CA ARG A 78 2.36 13.50 -15.48
C ARG A 78 2.90 13.10 -14.11
N GLU A 79 2.55 13.86 -13.07
CA GLU A 79 2.98 13.57 -11.69
C GLU A 79 2.41 12.24 -11.21
N GLU A 80 1.16 11.95 -11.55
CA GLU A 80 0.52 10.67 -11.21
C GLU A 80 1.15 9.51 -11.97
N GLU A 81 1.50 9.70 -13.24
CA GLU A 81 2.25 8.70 -14.01
C GLU A 81 3.62 8.45 -13.39
N ASP A 82 4.34 9.52 -13.02
CA ASP A 82 5.67 9.41 -12.42
C ASP A 82 5.64 8.64 -11.10
N VAL A 83 4.70 8.95 -10.21
CA VAL A 83 4.60 8.23 -8.93
C VAL A 83 4.20 6.78 -9.15
N THR A 84 3.33 6.51 -10.11
CA THR A 84 2.94 5.14 -10.48
C THR A 84 4.15 4.34 -10.91
N ASN A 85 4.98 4.91 -11.77
CA ASN A 85 6.20 4.26 -12.24
C ASN A 85 7.22 4.05 -11.12
N LYS A 86 7.35 5.01 -10.22
CA LYS A 86 8.27 4.91 -9.07
C LYS A 86 7.83 3.83 -8.08
N ILE A 87 6.54 3.76 -7.79
CA ILE A 87 6.00 2.69 -6.91
C ILE A 87 6.16 1.34 -7.58
N ARG A 88 5.90 1.25 -8.88
CA ARG A 88 6.09 0.02 -9.63
C ARG A 88 7.54 -0.44 -9.59
N SER A 89 8.50 0.47 -9.72
CA SER A 89 9.93 0.16 -9.57
C SER A 89 10.27 -0.29 -8.16
N PHE A 90 9.73 0.39 -7.15
CA PHE A 90 9.90 0.02 -5.74
C PHE A 90 9.41 -1.41 -5.49
N LEU A 91 8.29 -1.80 -6.08
CA LEU A 91 7.66 -3.10 -5.90
C LEU A 91 8.10 -4.13 -6.96
N SER A 92 9.10 -3.83 -7.80
CA SER A 92 9.41 -4.65 -8.98
C SER A 92 9.67 -6.12 -8.66
N GLU A 93 10.37 -6.42 -7.58
CA GLU A 93 10.61 -7.80 -7.16
C GLU A 93 9.36 -8.44 -6.56
N ASP A 94 8.63 -7.68 -5.76
CA ASP A 94 7.40 -8.15 -5.10
C ASP A 94 6.32 -8.49 -6.13
N LEU A 95 6.25 -7.72 -7.23
CA LEU A 95 5.28 -7.95 -8.30
C LEU A 95 5.55 -9.21 -9.12
N ARG A 96 6.75 -9.79 -9.01
CA ARG A 96 7.07 -11.07 -9.65
C ARG A 96 6.39 -12.25 -8.96
N ASP A 97 5.97 -12.07 -7.71
CA ASP A 97 5.34 -13.11 -6.91
C ASP A 97 4.02 -12.59 -6.36
N LEU A 98 3.00 -12.59 -7.22
CA LEU A 98 1.68 -12.07 -6.87
C LEU A 98 1.01 -12.86 -5.76
N ASP A 99 1.38 -14.14 -5.58
CA ASP A 99 0.81 -14.98 -4.51
C ASP A 99 1.24 -14.53 -3.12
N HIS A 100 2.36 -13.81 -3.00
CA HIS A 100 2.87 -13.29 -1.73
C HIS A 100 2.88 -11.76 -1.67
N LEU A 101 2.31 -11.09 -2.67
CA LEU A 101 2.28 -9.63 -2.72
C LEU A 101 1.55 -9.05 -1.51
N ASP A 102 0.45 -9.66 -1.09
CA ASP A 102 -0.32 -9.20 0.07
C ASP A 102 0.51 -9.16 1.35
N LEU A 103 1.38 -10.15 1.56
CA LEU A 103 2.28 -10.20 2.72
C LEU A 103 3.32 -9.07 2.68
N LYS A 104 3.91 -8.83 1.51
CA LYS A 104 4.87 -7.74 1.34
C LYS A 104 4.22 -6.38 1.54
N LEU A 105 3.03 -6.19 0.99
CA LEU A 105 2.29 -4.95 1.17
C LEU A 105 1.84 -4.76 2.61
N GLU A 106 1.50 -5.83 3.32
CA GLU A 106 1.22 -5.77 4.76
C GLU A 106 2.43 -5.23 5.51
N LEU A 107 3.62 -5.73 5.19
CA LEU A 107 4.85 -5.28 5.82
C LEU A 107 5.12 -3.79 5.58
N TYR A 108 5.07 -3.36 4.32
CA TYR A 108 5.28 -1.95 3.98
C TYR A 108 4.21 -1.05 4.59
N GLY A 109 2.95 -1.42 4.46
CA GLY A 109 1.83 -0.65 5.01
C GLY A 109 1.88 -0.53 6.52
N SER A 110 2.28 -1.60 7.20
CA SER A 110 2.40 -1.60 8.66
C SER A 110 3.53 -0.69 9.13
N LEU A 111 4.69 -0.72 8.45
CA LEU A 111 5.79 0.18 8.75
C LEU A 111 5.38 1.65 8.59
N LEU A 112 4.72 1.97 7.49
CA LEU A 112 4.26 3.33 7.21
C LEU A 112 3.23 3.80 8.23
N PHE A 113 2.28 2.94 8.58
CA PHE A 113 1.24 3.29 9.54
C PHE A 113 1.83 3.59 10.91
N LEU A 114 2.74 2.75 11.39
CA LEU A 114 3.40 2.97 12.68
C LEU A 114 4.30 4.21 12.65
N HIS A 115 4.99 4.42 11.55
CA HIS A 115 5.78 5.64 11.34
C HIS A 115 4.90 6.89 11.46
N ASP A 116 3.75 6.90 10.78
CA ASP A 116 2.83 8.02 10.80
C ASP A 116 2.22 8.24 12.19
N GLU A 117 1.76 7.16 12.83
CA GLU A 117 1.08 7.24 14.13
C GLU A 117 2.02 7.60 15.26
N ARG A 118 3.25 7.07 15.25
CA ARG A 118 4.19 7.21 16.35
C ARG A 118 5.19 8.34 16.14
N GLN A 119 5.23 8.93 14.95
CA GLN A 119 6.19 9.98 14.60
C GLN A 119 7.65 9.52 14.84
N ILE A 120 7.95 8.28 14.47
CA ILE A 120 9.26 7.64 14.61
C ILE A 120 9.83 7.43 13.23
N GLY A 121 11.15 7.60 13.07
CA GLY A 121 11.82 7.36 11.78
C GLY A 121 11.51 5.99 11.21
N LEU A 122 11.29 5.94 9.90
CA LEU A 122 10.79 4.75 9.21
C LEU A 122 11.73 3.53 9.38
N ASN A 123 13.04 3.75 9.42
CA ASN A 123 14.02 2.68 9.63
C ASN A 123 14.70 2.72 11.00
N SER A 124 14.09 3.38 11.99
CA SER A 124 14.65 3.40 13.34
C SER A 124 14.58 2.03 13.98
N THR A 125 15.55 1.74 14.84
CA THR A 125 15.57 0.49 15.61
C THR A 125 14.29 0.32 16.43
N GLU A 126 13.78 1.42 16.99
CA GLU A 126 12.56 1.42 17.78
C GLU A 126 11.34 0.97 16.95
N LEU A 127 11.17 1.51 15.75
CA LEU A 127 10.05 1.16 14.87
C LEU A 127 10.13 -0.30 14.42
N VAL A 128 11.32 -0.74 14.02
CA VAL A 128 11.56 -2.12 13.59
C VAL A 128 11.24 -3.10 14.71
N SER A 129 11.69 -2.80 15.94
CA SER A 129 11.41 -3.63 17.11
C SER A 129 9.94 -3.66 17.46
N LEU A 130 9.26 -2.52 17.37
CA LEU A 130 7.81 -2.43 17.62
C LEU A 130 7.04 -3.31 16.63
N LEU A 131 7.37 -3.25 15.36
CA LEU A 131 6.68 -4.07 14.36
C LEU A 131 6.94 -5.55 14.60
N LYS A 132 8.17 -5.94 14.95
CA LYS A 132 8.48 -7.33 15.30
C LYS A 132 7.64 -7.82 16.47
N TYR A 133 7.43 -6.96 17.47
CA TYR A 133 6.59 -7.28 18.62
C TYR A 133 5.12 -7.46 18.23
N LEU A 134 4.60 -6.53 17.40
CA LEU A 134 3.18 -6.54 17.02
C LEU A 134 2.85 -7.62 16.00
N LYS A 135 3.81 -7.95 15.12
CA LYS A 135 3.62 -8.93 14.04
C LYS A 135 4.80 -9.91 14.03
N PRO A 136 4.81 -10.86 15.00
CA PRO A 136 5.97 -11.75 15.18
C PRO A 136 6.20 -12.75 14.04
N TRP A 137 5.26 -12.88 13.10
CA TRP A 137 5.44 -13.74 11.92
C TRP A 137 6.41 -13.17 10.90
N PHE A 138 6.70 -11.86 10.92
CA PHE A 138 7.79 -11.31 10.14
C PHE A 138 9.10 -11.47 10.92
N ASN A 139 10.18 -11.89 10.25
CA ASN A 139 11.46 -11.94 10.92
C ASN A 139 12.12 -10.56 10.93
N LEU A 140 13.03 -10.36 11.88
CA LEU A 140 13.66 -9.05 12.10
C LEU A 140 14.41 -8.56 10.86
N GLU A 141 15.09 -9.46 10.15
CA GLU A 141 15.87 -9.11 8.97
C GLU A 141 15.00 -8.61 7.82
N GLU A 142 13.85 -9.26 7.57
CA GLU A 142 12.97 -8.79 6.51
C GLU A 142 12.30 -7.45 6.86
N ILE A 143 12.04 -7.19 8.14
CA ILE A 143 11.52 -5.88 8.58
C ILE A 143 12.55 -4.79 8.33
N LYS A 144 13.81 -5.02 8.72
CA LYS A 144 14.90 -4.08 8.49
C LYS A 144 15.13 -3.82 7.00
N THR A 145 15.16 -4.87 6.20
CA THR A 145 15.35 -4.76 4.76
C THR A 145 14.24 -3.94 4.11
N ALA A 146 12.99 -4.19 4.51
CA ALA A 146 11.85 -3.42 4.01
C ALA A 146 11.94 -1.95 4.41
N ALA A 147 12.26 -1.67 5.68
CA ALA A 147 12.38 -0.30 6.18
C ALA A 147 13.47 0.48 5.44
N ASP A 148 14.65 -0.12 5.27
CA ASP A 148 15.76 0.52 4.57
C ASP A 148 15.43 0.76 3.10
N LYS A 149 14.78 -0.18 2.44
CA LYS A 149 14.31 -0.06 1.06
C LYS A 149 13.34 1.11 0.91
N MET A 150 12.43 1.26 1.86
CA MET A 150 11.43 2.35 1.83
C MET A 150 12.10 3.71 2.01
N VAL A 151 13.04 3.83 2.93
CA VAL A 151 13.81 5.07 3.12
C VAL A 151 14.62 5.40 1.87
N ALA A 152 15.32 4.41 1.31
CA ALA A 152 16.15 4.59 0.12
C ALA A 152 15.33 5.03 -1.11
N SER A 153 14.07 4.63 -1.20
CA SER A 153 13.21 5.00 -2.33
C SER A 153 12.89 6.49 -2.39
N GLY A 154 12.86 7.17 -1.24
CA GLY A 154 12.46 8.57 -1.14
C GLY A 154 10.98 8.84 -1.44
N LEU A 155 10.18 7.79 -1.60
CA LEU A 155 8.76 7.91 -1.95
C LEU A 155 7.85 8.24 -0.76
N PHE A 156 8.26 7.80 0.42
CA PHE A 156 7.44 7.87 1.62
C PHE A 156 8.09 8.77 2.66
N ASN A 157 7.29 9.61 3.28
CA ASN A 157 7.79 10.55 4.28
C ASN A 157 7.48 10.11 5.69
#